data_5291d93a704f9951e8ce194d4b23b9af
#
_entry.id   5291d93a704f9951e8ce194d4b23b9af
#
_cell.length_a   1.000
_cell.length_b   1.000
_cell.length_c   1.000
_cell.angle_alpha   90.00
_cell.angle_beta   90.00
_cell.angle_gamma   90.00
#
_symmetry.space_group_name_H-M   'P 1'
#
loop_
_entity.id
_entity.type
_entity.pdbx_description
1 polymer ?
#
loop_
_entity_poly.entity_id
_entity_poly.type
_entity_poly.pdbx_seq_one_letter_code
_entity_poly.pdbx_strand_id
1 'polypeptide(L)'
;MTRPVKTRPYRSTVRAEQAQRTRLAVLRAAKDLLTEHGYEATTVAMVAAAAGVSVDTVYTSVGRKPELAVAVVDMVLGSSAEPVPAQERDYVRAVQAARTGRDKLGVYAAALRTLVPRTAPLLEALRRAGESDPASASAWAMVMDRRAANMLLLAADLRATGDLRADLTDREVADLIWSTNSPDYWLLLRSRGWSAQRYADLLEDLWSRLLLEPERP
;
A
#
# COMPACT_ATOMS: atom_id res chain seq x y z
N MET A 1 16.76 -38.40 -39.15
CA MET A 1 17.65 -37.82 -38.11
C MET A 1 17.18 -36.37 -37.86
N THR A 2 16.39 -36.16 -36.84
CA THR A 2 15.82 -34.86 -36.49
C THR A 2 16.70 -34.17 -35.44
N ARG A 3 17.23 -33.00 -35.77
CA ARG A 3 18.12 -32.19 -34.93
C ARG A 3 17.30 -31.57 -33.78
N PRO A 4 17.72 -31.71 -32.51
CA PRO A 4 16.98 -31.08 -31.41
C PRO A 4 17.15 -29.56 -31.45
N VAL A 5 16.03 -28.84 -31.43
CA VAL A 5 15.99 -27.39 -31.29
C VAL A 5 16.45 -27.03 -29.87
N LYS A 6 17.60 -26.38 -29.75
CA LYS A 6 18.11 -25.80 -28.49
C LYS A 6 17.21 -24.64 -28.08
N THR A 7 16.32 -24.88 -27.13
CA THR A 7 15.55 -23.83 -26.41
C THR A 7 16.49 -22.90 -25.62
N ARG A 8 16.26 -21.61 -25.72
CA ARG A 8 17.03 -20.51 -25.09
C ARG A 8 16.46 -20.10 -23.72
N PRO A 9 16.71 -20.77 -22.59
CA PRO A 9 16.25 -20.29 -21.27
C PRO A 9 17.13 -19.18 -20.68
N TYR A 10 18.44 -19.18 -20.94
CA TYR A 10 19.41 -18.28 -20.29
C TYR A 10 19.28 -16.79 -20.65
N ARG A 11 18.89 -16.44 -21.89
CA ARG A 11 18.71 -15.04 -22.29
C ARG A 11 17.44 -14.39 -21.74
N SER A 12 16.44 -15.16 -21.38
CA SER A 12 15.18 -14.64 -20.80
C SER A 12 15.35 -14.27 -19.34
N THR A 13 16.08 -15.06 -18.56
CA THR A 13 16.34 -14.77 -17.13
C THR A 13 17.19 -13.52 -16.94
N VAL A 14 18.28 -13.37 -17.71
CA VAL A 14 19.14 -12.17 -17.64
C VAL A 14 18.38 -10.90 -18.04
N ARG A 15 17.50 -10.97 -19.03
CA ARG A 15 16.64 -9.84 -19.40
C ARG A 15 15.61 -9.50 -18.32
N ALA A 16 14.99 -10.50 -17.72
CA ALA A 16 14.04 -10.32 -16.62
C ALA A 16 14.73 -9.69 -15.40
N GLU A 17 15.89 -10.18 -15.01
CA GLU A 17 16.67 -9.61 -13.90
C GLU A 17 17.12 -8.17 -14.18
N GLN A 18 17.49 -7.84 -15.42
CA GLN A 18 17.84 -6.48 -15.80
C GLN A 18 16.62 -5.57 -15.76
N ALA A 19 15.45 -6.02 -16.23
CA ALA A 19 14.20 -5.27 -16.16
C ALA A 19 13.79 -5.00 -14.70
N GLN A 20 13.93 -6.00 -13.82
CA GLN A 20 13.67 -5.81 -12.38
C GLN A 20 14.62 -4.80 -11.76
N ARG A 21 15.91 -4.86 -12.04
CA ARG A 21 16.90 -3.88 -11.55
C ARG A 21 16.57 -2.47 -12.02
N THR A 22 16.22 -2.31 -13.29
CA THR A 22 15.81 -1.03 -13.86
C THR A 22 14.54 -0.50 -13.19
N ARG A 23 13.51 -1.34 -13.05
CA ARG A 23 12.28 -0.97 -12.35
C ARG A 23 12.54 -0.54 -10.90
N LEU A 24 13.36 -1.28 -10.17
CA LEU A 24 13.74 -0.94 -8.80
C LEU A 24 14.47 0.41 -8.72
N ALA A 25 15.40 0.69 -9.65
CA ALA A 25 16.10 1.97 -9.72
C ALA A 25 15.11 3.14 -9.96
N VAL A 26 14.18 2.97 -10.90
CA VAL A 26 13.13 3.95 -11.20
C VAL A 26 12.24 4.20 -9.97
N LEU A 27 11.78 3.15 -9.29
CA LEU A 27 10.90 3.30 -8.13
C LEU A 27 11.61 3.91 -6.91
N ARG A 28 12.90 3.63 -6.71
CA ARG A 28 13.70 4.28 -5.65
C ARG A 28 13.86 5.76 -5.94
N ALA A 29 14.28 6.12 -7.15
CA ALA A 29 14.40 7.51 -7.58
C ALA A 29 13.06 8.27 -7.46
N ALA A 30 11.97 7.65 -7.90
CA ALA A 30 10.63 8.23 -7.77
C ALA A 30 10.23 8.44 -6.31
N LYS A 31 10.46 7.45 -5.44
CA LYS A 31 10.15 7.55 -4.00
C LYS A 31 10.91 8.72 -3.38
N ASP A 32 12.22 8.83 -3.65
CA ASP A 32 13.06 9.86 -3.04
C ASP A 32 12.64 11.26 -3.52
N LEU A 33 12.44 11.46 -4.82
CA LEU A 33 11.96 12.72 -5.40
C LEU A 33 10.54 13.08 -4.93
N LEU A 34 9.62 12.14 -4.90
CA LEU A 34 8.26 12.36 -4.41
C LEU A 34 8.23 12.71 -2.91
N THR A 35 9.17 12.17 -2.14
CA THR A 35 9.30 12.48 -0.71
C THR A 35 9.89 13.86 -0.48
N GLU A 36 10.90 14.24 -1.27
CA GLU A 36 11.64 15.50 -1.13
C GLU A 36 10.88 16.69 -1.72
N HIS A 37 10.36 16.53 -2.95
CA HIS A 37 9.75 17.64 -3.71
C HIS A 37 8.23 17.58 -3.76
N GLY A 38 7.63 16.47 -3.35
CA GLY A 38 6.20 16.23 -3.48
C GLY A 38 5.78 15.81 -4.89
N TYR A 39 4.49 15.44 -5.01
CA TYR A 39 3.95 14.93 -6.28
C TYR A 39 3.98 15.99 -7.39
N GLU A 40 3.51 17.21 -7.13
CA GLU A 40 3.37 18.24 -8.18
C GLU A 40 4.71 18.61 -8.81
N ALA A 41 5.76 18.86 -8.02
CA ALA A 41 7.07 19.28 -8.50
C ALA A 41 7.89 18.14 -9.10
N THR A 42 7.57 16.88 -8.85
CA THR A 42 8.28 15.74 -9.42
C THR A 42 7.80 15.45 -10.83
N THR A 43 8.71 15.39 -11.80
CA THR A 43 8.43 15.01 -13.18
C THR A 43 9.01 13.65 -13.53
N VAL A 44 8.44 12.97 -14.54
CA VAL A 44 8.99 11.70 -15.07
C VAL A 44 10.41 11.88 -15.60
N ALA A 45 10.73 13.05 -16.15
CA ALA A 45 12.08 13.36 -16.61
C ALA A 45 13.10 13.44 -15.46
N MET A 46 12.72 14.02 -14.31
CA MET A 46 13.56 14.03 -13.10
C MET A 46 13.82 12.61 -12.60
N VAL A 47 12.77 11.78 -12.58
CA VAL A 47 12.89 10.37 -12.16
C VAL A 47 13.81 9.60 -13.12
N ALA A 48 13.67 9.79 -14.43
CA ALA A 48 14.53 9.17 -15.44
C ALA A 48 16.01 9.55 -15.24
N ALA A 49 16.27 10.84 -15.06
CA ALA A 49 17.62 11.35 -14.82
C ALA A 49 18.23 10.77 -13.52
N ALA A 50 17.47 10.77 -12.40
CA ALA A 50 17.92 10.25 -11.12
C ALA A 50 18.13 8.72 -11.14
N ALA A 51 17.33 7.99 -11.94
CA ALA A 51 17.48 6.55 -12.10
C ALA A 51 18.54 6.15 -13.15
N GLY A 52 19.12 7.12 -13.88
CA GLY A 52 20.12 6.86 -14.95
C GLY A 52 19.53 6.12 -16.16
N VAL A 53 18.27 6.39 -16.51
CA VAL A 53 17.56 5.75 -17.62
C VAL A 53 16.90 6.81 -18.53
N SER A 54 16.39 6.37 -19.69
CA SER A 54 15.60 7.25 -20.55
C SER A 54 14.17 7.41 -20.00
N VAL A 55 13.49 8.51 -20.40
CA VAL A 55 12.07 8.73 -20.08
C VAL A 55 11.21 7.60 -20.64
N ASP A 56 11.50 7.09 -21.83
CA ASP A 56 10.80 5.94 -22.44
C ASP A 56 10.96 4.67 -21.59
N THR A 57 12.12 4.50 -20.96
CA THR A 57 12.36 3.39 -20.03
C THR A 57 11.48 3.51 -18.79
N VAL A 58 11.25 4.70 -18.27
CA VAL A 58 10.31 4.90 -17.14
C VAL A 58 8.90 4.53 -17.57
N TYR A 59 8.43 5.05 -18.72
CA TYR A 59 7.09 4.74 -19.23
C TYR A 59 6.87 3.25 -19.48
N THR A 60 7.85 2.55 -20.03
CA THR A 60 7.74 1.11 -20.32
C THR A 60 7.88 0.22 -19.08
N SER A 61 8.63 0.65 -18.05
CA SER A 61 8.87 -0.13 -16.84
C SER A 61 7.81 0.08 -15.76
N VAL A 62 7.21 1.28 -15.67
CA VAL A 62 6.26 1.61 -14.61
C VAL A 62 4.98 2.25 -15.15
N GLY A 63 5.09 3.23 -16.04
CA GLY A 63 3.96 4.00 -16.57
C GLY A 63 4.16 5.51 -16.44
N ARG A 64 3.06 6.25 -16.47
CA ARG A 64 3.03 7.71 -16.31
C ARG A 64 3.13 8.07 -14.82
N LYS A 65 3.10 9.36 -14.51
CA LYS A 65 3.26 9.88 -13.15
C LYS A 65 2.23 9.33 -12.14
N PRO A 66 0.92 9.18 -12.46
CA PRO A 66 -0.03 8.55 -11.54
C PRO A 66 0.31 7.08 -11.24
N GLU A 67 0.62 6.27 -12.26
CA GLU A 67 1.00 4.88 -12.09
C GLU A 67 2.32 4.75 -11.31
N LEU A 68 3.25 5.68 -11.53
CA LEU A 68 4.51 5.75 -10.80
C LEU A 68 4.27 6.00 -9.30
N ALA A 69 3.37 6.91 -8.95
CA ALA A 69 3.01 7.17 -7.56
C ALA A 69 2.36 5.94 -6.90
N VAL A 70 1.43 5.28 -7.59
CA VAL A 70 0.82 4.02 -7.11
C VAL A 70 1.87 2.93 -6.92
N ALA A 71 2.79 2.76 -7.88
CA ALA A 71 3.85 1.76 -7.78
C ALA A 71 4.82 2.04 -6.62
N VAL A 72 5.08 3.31 -6.29
CA VAL A 72 5.84 3.69 -5.09
C VAL A 72 5.08 3.35 -3.82
N VAL A 73 3.76 3.61 -3.76
CA VAL A 73 2.92 3.17 -2.63
C VAL A 73 2.98 1.65 -2.46
N ASP A 74 2.83 0.89 -3.55
CA ASP A 74 2.90 -0.57 -3.52
C ASP A 74 4.28 -1.08 -3.08
N MET A 75 5.36 -0.44 -3.53
CA MET A 75 6.72 -0.73 -3.08
C MET A 75 6.88 -0.52 -1.56
N VAL A 76 6.31 0.56 -1.02
CA VAL A 76 6.34 0.83 0.43
C VAL A 76 5.55 -0.22 1.20
N LEU A 77 4.36 -0.57 0.73
CA LEU A 77 3.48 -1.55 1.38
C LEU A 77 4.00 -2.99 1.31
N GLY A 78 4.64 -3.35 0.20
CA GLY A 78 5.17 -4.70 -0.05
C GLY A 78 6.65 -4.87 0.30
N SER A 79 7.34 -3.77 0.66
CA SER A 79 8.81 -3.75 0.85
C SER A 79 9.58 -4.33 -0.34
N SER A 80 9.01 -4.25 -1.56
CA SER A 80 9.50 -4.87 -2.79
C SER A 80 9.26 -3.96 -3.99
N ALA A 81 10.17 -4.00 -4.98
CA ALA A 81 10.00 -3.33 -6.27
C ALA A 81 8.93 -4.00 -7.17
N GLU A 82 8.70 -5.28 -6.97
CA GLU A 82 7.62 -5.99 -7.64
C GLU A 82 6.31 -5.82 -6.86
N PRO A 83 5.18 -5.74 -7.56
CA PRO A 83 3.88 -5.75 -6.90
C PRO A 83 3.71 -7.02 -6.07
N VAL A 84 3.57 -6.85 -4.75
CA VAL A 84 3.29 -7.95 -3.83
C VAL A 84 1.79 -7.98 -3.57
N PRO A 85 1.08 -9.09 -3.87
CA PRO A 85 -0.32 -9.25 -3.50
C PRO A 85 -0.53 -8.94 -2.02
N ALA A 86 -1.66 -8.31 -1.67
CA ALA A 86 -1.88 -7.86 -0.30
C ALA A 86 -1.70 -8.98 0.73
N GLN A 87 -2.22 -10.17 0.43
CA GLN A 87 -2.16 -11.36 1.28
C GLN A 87 -0.74 -11.90 1.50
N GLU A 88 0.21 -11.54 0.63
CA GLU A 88 1.60 -11.99 0.69
C GLU A 88 2.53 -10.98 1.38
N ARG A 89 2.03 -9.80 1.72
CA ARG A 89 2.80 -8.78 2.44
C ARG A 89 3.09 -9.25 3.87
N ASP A 90 4.28 -8.99 4.36
CA ASP A 90 4.74 -9.48 5.67
C ASP A 90 3.79 -9.10 6.82
N TYR A 91 3.33 -7.85 6.84
CA TYR A 91 2.39 -7.40 7.87
C TYR A 91 1.02 -8.08 7.77
N VAL A 92 0.55 -8.41 6.57
CA VAL A 92 -0.72 -9.13 6.38
C VAL A 92 -0.58 -10.58 6.85
N ARG A 93 0.53 -11.23 6.51
CA ARG A 93 0.86 -12.57 7.01
C ARG A 93 0.94 -12.61 8.55
N ALA A 94 1.53 -11.56 9.15
CA ALA A 94 1.60 -11.44 10.60
C ALA A 94 0.20 -11.28 11.22
N VAL A 95 -0.68 -10.47 10.62
CA VAL A 95 -2.09 -10.36 11.03
C VAL A 95 -2.80 -11.70 10.92
N GLN A 96 -2.65 -12.41 9.79
CA GLN A 96 -3.27 -13.72 9.57
C GLN A 96 -2.79 -14.77 10.57
N ALA A 97 -1.51 -14.73 10.96
CA ALA A 97 -0.92 -15.64 11.94
C ALA A 97 -1.35 -15.37 13.39
N ALA A 98 -1.82 -14.17 13.72
CA ALA A 98 -2.32 -13.83 15.04
C ALA A 98 -3.62 -14.59 15.33
N ARG A 99 -3.82 -15.00 16.61
CA ARG A 99 -4.85 -15.97 16.97
C ARG A 99 -6.15 -15.34 17.46
N THR A 100 -6.07 -14.17 18.08
CA THR A 100 -7.24 -13.45 18.62
C THR A 100 -7.54 -12.21 17.78
N GLY A 101 -8.79 -11.74 17.81
CA GLY A 101 -9.18 -10.49 17.16
C GLY A 101 -8.37 -9.31 17.66
N ARG A 102 -8.09 -9.24 18.96
CA ARG A 102 -7.27 -8.20 19.58
C ARG A 102 -5.83 -8.21 19.04
N ASP A 103 -5.19 -9.39 19.00
CA ASP A 103 -3.83 -9.50 18.47
C ASP A 103 -3.75 -9.11 16.99
N LYS A 104 -4.75 -9.53 16.18
CA LYS A 104 -4.83 -9.14 14.77
C LYS A 104 -4.91 -7.63 14.59
N LEU A 105 -5.76 -6.96 15.35
CA LEU A 105 -5.93 -5.50 15.32
C LEU A 105 -4.67 -4.77 15.79
N GLY A 106 -4.03 -5.26 16.87
CA GLY A 106 -2.77 -4.71 17.38
C GLY A 106 -1.62 -4.82 16.37
N VAL A 107 -1.44 -6.00 15.76
CA VAL A 107 -0.42 -6.23 14.71
C VAL A 107 -0.67 -5.31 13.51
N TYR A 108 -1.93 -5.15 13.10
CA TYR A 108 -2.27 -4.27 11.98
C TYR A 108 -2.02 -2.80 12.32
N ALA A 109 -2.47 -2.32 13.47
CA ALA A 109 -2.22 -0.95 13.95
C ALA A 109 -0.72 -0.64 14.03
N ALA A 110 0.09 -1.58 14.56
CA ALA A 110 1.54 -1.46 14.62
C ALA A 110 2.18 -1.33 13.22
N ALA A 111 1.69 -2.07 12.22
CA ALA A 111 2.15 -1.91 10.84
C ALA A 111 1.81 -0.53 10.28
N LEU A 112 0.61 -0.01 10.53
CA LEU A 112 0.17 1.30 10.06
C LEU A 112 1.02 2.45 10.61
N ARG A 113 1.60 2.31 11.81
CA ARG A 113 2.56 3.27 12.37
C ARG A 113 3.70 3.61 11.40
N THR A 114 4.17 2.63 10.65
CA THR A 114 5.29 2.81 9.71
C THR A 114 4.85 3.04 8.27
N LEU A 115 3.71 2.49 7.87
CA LEU A 115 3.23 2.53 6.49
C LEU A 115 2.50 3.84 6.17
N VAL A 116 1.58 4.26 7.05
CA VAL A 116 0.71 5.43 6.77
C VAL A 116 1.49 6.73 6.63
N PRO A 117 2.46 7.07 7.49
CA PRO A 117 3.26 8.29 7.31
C PRO A 117 4.00 8.38 5.98
N ARG A 118 4.32 7.23 5.36
CA ARG A 118 5.06 7.16 4.10
C ARG A 118 4.15 7.15 2.88
N THR A 119 2.91 6.66 3.02
CA THR A 119 1.98 6.51 1.90
C THR A 119 0.94 7.61 1.84
N ALA A 120 0.47 8.12 2.98
CA ALA A 120 -0.59 9.12 3.04
C ALA A 120 -0.28 10.43 2.28
N PRO A 121 0.94 11.01 2.34
CA PRO A 121 1.25 12.22 1.57
C PRO A 121 1.16 12.00 0.06
N LEU A 122 1.58 10.83 -0.44
CA LEU A 122 1.50 10.49 -1.87
C LEU A 122 0.06 10.28 -2.31
N LEU A 123 -0.72 9.57 -1.49
CA LEU A 123 -2.13 9.31 -1.78
C LEU A 123 -2.96 10.59 -1.76
N GLU A 124 -2.72 11.49 -0.81
CA GLU A 124 -3.38 12.80 -0.77
C GLU A 124 -3.01 13.67 -1.98
N ALA A 125 -1.74 13.67 -2.37
CA ALA A 125 -1.30 14.40 -3.55
C ALA A 125 -1.92 13.83 -4.85
N LEU A 126 -2.05 12.51 -4.95
CA LEU A 126 -2.73 11.85 -6.06
C LEU A 126 -4.23 12.20 -6.09
N ARG A 127 -4.89 12.24 -4.92
CA ARG A 127 -6.28 12.67 -4.77
C ARG A 127 -6.49 14.09 -5.29
N ARG A 128 -5.63 15.03 -4.85
CA ARG A 128 -5.69 16.43 -5.30
C ARG A 128 -5.43 16.58 -6.79
N ALA A 129 -4.43 15.88 -7.32
CA ALA A 129 -4.17 15.87 -8.75
C ALA A 129 -5.38 15.36 -9.55
N GLY A 130 -6.14 14.42 -8.99
CA GLY A 130 -7.36 13.89 -9.59
C GLY A 130 -8.51 14.91 -9.74
N GLU A 131 -8.46 16.06 -9.05
CA GLU A 131 -9.45 17.12 -9.23
C GLU A 131 -9.36 17.77 -10.62
N SER A 132 -8.21 17.67 -11.29
CA SER A 132 -7.97 18.26 -12.62
C SER A 132 -7.42 17.27 -13.66
N ASP A 133 -6.93 16.11 -13.23
CA ASP A 133 -6.34 15.08 -14.11
C ASP A 133 -7.11 13.76 -14.00
N PRO A 134 -7.86 13.35 -15.04
CA PRO A 134 -8.61 12.09 -15.03
C PRO A 134 -7.76 10.84 -14.78
N ALA A 135 -6.47 10.82 -15.19
CA ALA A 135 -5.60 9.68 -14.97
C ALA A 135 -5.25 9.54 -13.47
N SER A 136 -4.98 10.66 -12.79
CA SER A 136 -4.78 10.69 -11.35
C SER A 136 -6.05 10.30 -10.58
N ALA A 137 -7.23 10.77 -11.02
CA ALA A 137 -8.51 10.39 -10.44
C ALA A 137 -8.76 8.88 -10.54
N SER A 138 -8.51 8.29 -11.71
CA SER A 138 -8.65 6.85 -11.93
C SER A 138 -7.67 6.05 -11.07
N ALA A 139 -6.43 6.50 -10.96
CA ALA A 139 -5.41 5.85 -10.12
C ALA A 139 -5.78 5.91 -8.63
N TRP A 140 -6.29 7.05 -8.17
CA TRP A 140 -6.82 7.21 -6.81
C TRP A 140 -7.98 6.26 -6.52
N ALA A 141 -9.01 6.24 -7.39
CA ALA A 141 -10.18 5.39 -7.25
C ALA A 141 -9.77 3.90 -7.16
N MET A 142 -8.89 3.44 -8.05
CA MET A 142 -8.37 2.07 -8.04
C MET A 142 -7.69 1.72 -6.70
N VAL A 143 -6.90 2.63 -6.12
CA VAL A 143 -6.27 2.39 -4.82
C VAL A 143 -7.30 2.31 -3.71
N MET A 144 -8.32 3.18 -3.71
CA MET A 144 -9.39 3.19 -2.70
C MET A 144 -10.24 1.93 -2.77
N ASP A 145 -10.62 1.47 -3.97
CA ASP A 145 -11.38 0.23 -4.18
C ASP A 145 -10.58 -0.99 -3.69
N ARG A 146 -9.28 -1.04 -4.01
CA ARG A 146 -8.38 -2.11 -3.55
C ARG A 146 -8.25 -2.12 -2.03
N ARG A 147 -8.17 -0.93 -1.39
CA ARG A 147 -8.15 -0.83 0.06
C ARG A 147 -9.45 -1.33 0.67
N ALA A 148 -10.60 -0.94 0.12
CA ALA A 148 -11.91 -1.39 0.60
C ALA A 148 -12.05 -2.92 0.50
N ALA A 149 -11.65 -3.52 -0.63
CA ALA A 149 -11.64 -4.96 -0.80
C ALA A 149 -10.74 -5.68 0.24
N ASN A 150 -9.55 -5.13 0.52
CA ASN A 150 -8.67 -5.69 1.53
C ASN A 150 -9.24 -5.60 2.95
N MET A 151 -10.03 -4.57 3.27
CA MET A 151 -10.68 -4.47 4.60
C MET A 151 -11.81 -5.49 4.76
N LEU A 152 -12.50 -5.85 3.68
CA LEU A 152 -13.46 -6.97 3.74
C LEU A 152 -12.77 -8.31 4.02
N LEU A 153 -11.57 -8.54 3.45
CA LEU A 153 -10.79 -9.74 3.77
C LEU A 153 -10.33 -9.75 5.24
N LEU A 154 -9.92 -8.59 5.76
CA LEU A 154 -9.55 -8.46 7.18
C LEU A 154 -10.77 -8.69 8.08
N ALA A 155 -11.94 -8.14 7.75
CA ALA A 155 -13.16 -8.34 8.51
C ALA A 155 -13.57 -9.83 8.58
N ALA A 156 -13.47 -10.55 7.47
CA ALA A 156 -13.72 -12.00 7.43
C ALA A 156 -12.70 -12.78 8.28
N ASP A 157 -11.41 -12.38 8.25
CA ASP A 157 -10.37 -13.02 9.07
C ASP A 157 -10.57 -12.73 10.58
N LEU A 158 -11.03 -11.52 10.94
CA LEU A 158 -11.44 -11.18 12.30
C LEU A 158 -12.68 -11.99 12.73
N ARG A 159 -13.69 -12.14 11.85
CA ARG A 159 -14.90 -12.93 12.12
C ARG A 159 -14.55 -14.38 12.45
N ALA A 160 -13.56 -14.95 11.77
CA ALA A 160 -13.14 -16.32 11.98
C ALA A 160 -12.52 -16.57 13.37
N THR A 161 -12.11 -15.53 14.11
CA THR A 161 -11.63 -15.68 15.51
C THR A 161 -12.77 -15.91 16.51
N GLY A 162 -13.99 -15.52 16.17
CA GLY A 162 -15.13 -15.53 17.09
C GLY A 162 -15.18 -14.35 18.07
N ASP A 163 -14.22 -13.42 17.99
CA ASP A 163 -14.11 -12.30 18.92
C ASP A 163 -14.90 -11.06 18.49
N LEU A 164 -15.36 -11.00 17.21
CA LEU A 164 -16.15 -9.86 16.72
C LEU A 164 -17.54 -9.84 17.34
N ARG A 165 -18.01 -8.65 17.65
CA ARG A 165 -19.39 -8.40 18.07
C ARG A 165 -20.38 -8.99 17.05
N ALA A 166 -21.38 -9.70 17.59
CA ALA A 166 -22.37 -10.41 16.76
C ALA A 166 -23.35 -9.45 16.04
N ASP A 167 -23.52 -8.23 16.55
CA ASP A 167 -24.40 -7.19 15.99
C ASP A 167 -23.80 -6.43 14.81
N LEU A 168 -22.51 -6.62 14.50
CA LEU A 168 -21.83 -5.99 13.37
C LEU A 168 -21.69 -6.96 12.19
N THR A 169 -22.04 -6.50 11.01
CA THR A 169 -21.74 -7.21 9.76
C THR A 169 -20.27 -7.03 9.36
N ASP A 170 -19.72 -7.95 8.56
CA ASP A 170 -18.35 -7.82 8.04
C ASP A 170 -18.15 -6.54 7.22
N ARG A 171 -19.21 -6.06 6.55
CA ARG A 171 -19.18 -4.80 5.81
C ARG A 171 -19.01 -3.60 6.74
N GLU A 172 -19.76 -3.53 7.84
CA GLU A 172 -19.63 -2.46 8.83
C GLU A 172 -18.25 -2.46 9.48
N VAL A 173 -17.74 -3.65 9.84
CA VAL A 173 -16.37 -3.81 10.36
C VAL A 173 -15.34 -3.29 9.35
N ALA A 174 -15.46 -3.71 8.10
CA ALA A 174 -14.55 -3.28 7.03
C ALA A 174 -14.60 -1.77 6.81
N ASP A 175 -15.78 -1.16 6.76
CA ASP A 175 -15.97 0.27 6.52
C ASP A 175 -15.46 1.12 7.70
N LEU A 176 -15.63 0.66 8.95
CA LEU A 176 -15.06 1.31 10.14
C LEU A 176 -13.53 1.30 10.12
N ILE A 177 -12.91 0.16 9.80
CA ILE A 177 -11.46 0.08 9.70
C ILE A 177 -10.98 0.91 8.51
N TRP A 178 -11.62 0.81 7.34
CA TRP A 178 -11.25 1.54 6.11
C TRP A 178 -11.27 3.06 6.30
N SER A 179 -12.26 3.59 7.00
CA SER A 179 -12.39 5.03 7.24
C SER A 179 -11.32 5.54 8.21
N THR A 180 -11.08 4.82 9.30
CA THR A 180 -10.16 5.25 10.36
C THR A 180 -8.68 5.02 10.01
N ASN A 181 -8.36 4.08 9.11
CA ASN A 181 -6.99 3.92 8.58
C ASN A 181 -6.76 4.69 7.27
N SER A 182 -7.64 5.63 6.90
CA SER A 182 -7.51 6.40 5.67
C SER A 182 -6.34 7.40 5.72
N PRO A 183 -5.79 7.79 4.55
CA PRO A 183 -4.84 8.88 4.47
C PRO A 183 -5.37 10.17 5.10
N ASP A 184 -6.65 10.49 4.87
CA ASP A 184 -7.31 11.70 5.37
C ASP A 184 -7.35 11.72 6.90
N TYR A 185 -7.74 10.60 7.53
CA TYR A 185 -7.82 10.49 9.00
C TYR A 185 -6.44 10.70 9.65
N TRP A 186 -5.39 10.07 9.08
CA TRP A 186 -4.02 10.29 9.53
C TRP A 186 -3.57 11.73 9.37
N LEU A 187 -3.77 12.35 8.19
CA LEU A 187 -3.34 13.71 7.91
C LEU A 187 -4.07 14.72 8.81
N LEU A 188 -5.35 14.50 9.11
CA LEU A 188 -6.11 15.30 10.05
C LEU A 188 -5.50 15.25 11.46
N LEU A 189 -5.21 14.07 11.99
CA LEU A 189 -4.59 13.90 13.31
C LEU A 189 -3.16 14.45 13.34
N ARG A 190 -2.38 14.22 12.28
CA ARG A 190 -1.03 14.76 12.15
C ARG A 190 -1.03 16.30 12.19
N SER A 191 -2.00 16.97 11.55
CA SER A 191 -2.14 18.44 11.61
C SER A 191 -2.40 18.96 13.03
N ARG A 192 -2.87 18.08 13.93
CA ARG A 192 -3.06 18.35 15.36
C ARG A 192 -1.86 17.93 16.23
N GLY A 193 -0.70 17.63 15.60
CA GLY A 193 0.54 17.27 16.29
C GLY A 193 0.61 15.81 16.77
N TRP A 194 -0.23 14.92 16.25
CA TRP A 194 -0.16 13.50 16.61
C TRP A 194 1.05 12.83 15.98
N SER A 195 1.74 12.02 16.78
CA SER A 195 2.78 11.12 16.29
C SER A 195 2.16 9.88 15.64
N ALA A 196 2.95 9.20 14.80
CA ALA A 196 2.53 7.92 14.21
C ALA A 196 2.31 6.82 15.28
N GLN A 197 3.06 6.85 16.38
CA GLN A 197 2.84 5.95 17.51
C GLN A 197 1.48 6.20 18.14
N ARG A 198 1.17 7.46 18.52
CA ARG A 198 -0.12 7.81 19.12
C ARG A 198 -1.31 7.48 18.22
N TYR A 199 -1.13 7.62 16.90
CA TYR A 199 -2.14 7.21 15.92
C TYR A 199 -2.37 5.70 15.93
N ALA A 200 -1.31 4.89 15.93
CA ALA A 200 -1.42 3.44 15.99
C ALA A 200 -2.08 2.97 17.28
N ASP A 201 -1.69 3.53 18.43
CA ASP A 201 -2.28 3.23 19.75
C ASP A 201 -3.78 3.56 19.78
N LEU A 202 -4.16 4.71 19.18
CA LEU A 202 -5.57 5.07 19.01
C LEU A 202 -6.34 4.04 18.18
N LEU A 203 -5.78 3.61 17.04
CA LEU A 203 -6.46 2.64 16.17
C LEU A 203 -6.67 1.30 16.86
N GLU A 204 -5.66 0.80 17.57
CA GLU A 204 -5.76 -0.44 18.33
C GLU A 204 -6.84 -0.35 19.41
N ASP A 205 -6.85 0.71 20.22
CA ASP A 205 -7.85 0.93 21.27
C ASP A 205 -9.27 1.12 20.67
N LEU A 206 -9.38 1.96 19.65
CA LEU A 206 -10.65 2.26 18.98
C LEU A 206 -11.29 0.99 18.40
N TRP A 207 -10.52 0.24 17.62
CA TRP A 207 -11.02 -0.98 16.97
C TRP A 207 -11.33 -2.07 18.00
N SER A 208 -10.48 -2.25 19.02
CA SER A 208 -10.73 -3.24 20.06
C SER A 208 -12.02 -2.96 20.82
N ARG A 209 -12.31 -1.69 21.14
CA ARG A 209 -13.54 -1.31 21.87
C ARG A 209 -14.79 -1.34 20.98
N LEU A 210 -14.67 -0.97 19.73
CA LEU A 210 -15.84 -0.87 18.84
C LEU A 210 -16.22 -2.20 18.20
N LEU A 211 -15.24 -3.03 17.88
CA LEU A 211 -15.44 -4.20 17.00
C LEU A 211 -15.49 -5.51 17.78
N LEU A 212 -14.81 -5.61 18.93
CA LEU A 212 -14.71 -6.87 19.66
C LEU A 212 -15.76 -6.96 20.77
N GLU A 213 -16.18 -8.20 21.06
CA GLU A 213 -16.98 -8.47 22.26
C GLU A 213 -16.18 -8.06 23.51
N PRO A 214 -16.86 -7.50 24.53
CA PRO A 214 -16.21 -7.22 25.80
C PRO A 214 -15.59 -8.49 26.39
N GLU A 215 -14.39 -8.36 26.95
CA GLU A 215 -13.80 -9.49 27.69
C GLU A 215 -14.77 -9.92 28.78
N ARG A 216 -15.15 -11.21 28.78
CA ARG A 216 -15.97 -11.76 29.85
C ARG A 216 -15.15 -11.78 31.14
N PRO A 217 -15.71 -11.30 32.28
CA PRO A 217 -15.02 -11.27 33.54
C PRO A 217 -14.63 -12.67 34.04
#